data_4a79f943ea4bbffbf2b96b83db80fac1
#
_entry.id   4a79f943ea4bbffbf2b96b83db80fac1
#
_cell.length_a   1.000
_cell.length_b   1.000
_cell.length_c   1.000
_cell.angle_alpha   90.00
_cell.angle_beta   90.00
_cell.angle_gamma   90.00
#
_symmetry.space_group_name_H-M   'P 1'
#
loop_
_entity.id
_entity.type
_entity.pdbx_description
1 polymer ?
#
loop_
_entity_poly.entity_id
_entity_poly.type
_entity_poly.pdbx_seq_one_letter_code
_entity_poly.pdbx_strand_id
1 'polypeptide(L)'
;MLSKLFSIFFSISLLFVGSASAFDWKAHSGKTITFLMSEHPVLKGIRSVLPDFERDTGIKVKVNAMAEDVYFDKMEVALRSGKGVADVHFCPMDSTAFNQYLAGLLEPLDQFIFDSNQTSSSYDIADFPDGFLQSTRFPGGPGSNHYCIPASFESYILFYNKNHVNKYLGGKVPETFDDLIFAANKVKNMSNGDVMGMVVRGKRTDTAIDTITGVVYNSWGSRSVNYPQNIWFEDGWQSPQMDHPAIQRGLAPVSYTHLTLPTS
;
A
#
# COMPACT_ATOMS: atom_id res chain seq x y z
N MET A 1 -49.13 55.96 46.91
CA MET A 1 -49.57 55.04 45.86
C MET A 1 -48.40 54.90 44.83
N LEU A 2 -47.64 53.85 44.96
CA LEU A 2 -46.44 53.59 44.06
C LEU A 2 -46.86 52.76 42.85
N SER A 3 -46.71 53.32 41.71
CA SER A 3 -46.85 52.58 40.43
C SER A 3 -45.54 51.90 40.13
N LYS A 4 -45.55 50.59 40.03
CA LYS A 4 -44.41 49.76 39.58
C LYS A 4 -44.33 49.74 38.09
N LEU A 5 -43.31 50.39 37.49
CA LEU A 5 -42.92 50.17 36.12
C LEU A 5 -42.13 48.87 36.02
N PHE A 6 -42.65 47.94 35.25
CA PHE A 6 -41.97 46.67 34.88
C PHE A 6 -41.28 46.88 33.54
N SER A 7 -39.96 47.02 33.57
CA SER A 7 -39.14 47.07 32.32
C SER A 7 -38.85 45.66 31.89
N ILE A 8 -39.40 45.26 30.74
CA ILE A 8 -39.08 44.00 30.05
C ILE A 8 -37.85 44.25 29.19
N PHE A 9 -36.71 43.73 29.63
CA PHE A 9 -35.52 43.65 28.80
C PHE A 9 -35.69 42.48 27.83
N PHE A 10 -35.91 42.75 26.55
CA PHE A 10 -35.92 41.76 25.47
C PHE A 10 -34.47 41.59 24.98
N SER A 11 -33.78 40.56 25.53
CA SER A 11 -32.45 40.20 25.06
C SER A 11 -32.58 39.50 23.70
N ILE A 12 -32.26 40.22 22.62
CA ILE A 12 -32.09 39.63 21.27
C ILE A 12 -30.72 38.95 21.28
N SER A 13 -30.70 37.64 21.52
CA SER A 13 -29.53 36.82 21.23
C SER A 13 -29.41 36.68 19.70
N LEU A 14 -28.52 37.44 19.10
CA LEU A 14 -28.07 37.18 17.72
C LEU A 14 -27.35 35.83 17.72
N LEU A 15 -28.04 34.79 17.28
CA LEU A 15 -27.41 33.54 16.88
C LEU A 15 -26.60 33.84 15.59
N PHE A 16 -25.31 34.07 15.78
CA PHE A 16 -24.37 33.94 14.67
C PHE A 16 -24.38 32.46 14.24
N VAL A 17 -25.26 32.11 13.32
CA VAL A 17 -25.12 30.90 12.54
C VAL A 17 -23.90 31.13 11.64
N GLY A 18 -22.74 30.75 12.12
CA GLY A 18 -21.57 30.64 11.26
C GLY A 18 -21.94 29.69 10.12
N SER A 19 -22.03 30.20 8.92
CA SER A 19 -22.16 29.36 7.72
C SER A 19 -20.92 28.47 7.71
N ALA A 20 -21.07 27.22 8.08
CA ALA A 20 -20.06 26.22 7.79
C ALA A 20 -19.89 26.27 6.26
N SER A 21 -18.74 26.73 5.79
CA SER A 21 -18.42 26.71 4.37
C SER A 21 -18.48 25.25 3.96
N ALA A 22 -19.43 24.89 3.11
CA ALA A 22 -19.48 23.56 2.54
C ALA A 22 -18.23 23.39 1.67
N PHE A 23 -17.60 22.22 1.73
CA PHE A 23 -16.46 21.88 0.88
C PHE A 23 -16.79 22.15 -0.60
N ASP A 24 -15.95 22.94 -1.27
CA ASP A 24 -16.15 23.29 -2.67
C ASP A 24 -15.36 22.37 -3.59
N TRP A 25 -16.02 21.43 -4.20
CA TRP A 25 -15.44 20.51 -5.19
C TRP A 25 -14.80 21.25 -6.39
N LYS A 26 -15.21 22.48 -6.68
CA LYS A 26 -14.74 23.29 -7.80
C LYS A 26 -13.64 24.29 -7.43
N ALA A 27 -13.21 24.35 -6.18
CA ALA A 27 -12.21 25.31 -5.69
C ALA A 27 -10.92 25.35 -6.52
N HIS A 28 -10.57 24.25 -7.15
CA HIS A 28 -9.38 24.11 -7.98
C HIS A 28 -9.68 23.83 -9.46
N SER A 29 -10.91 24.12 -9.90
CA SER A 29 -11.32 23.92 -11.29
C SER A 29 -10.36 24.61 -12.28
N GLY A 30 -10.11 23.96 -13.42
CA GLY A 30 -9.19 24.43 -14.46
C GLY A 30 -7.72 24.09 -14.22
N LYS A 31 -7.36 23.58 -13.06
CA LYS A 31 -5.99 23.07 -12.82
C LYS A 31 -5.78 21.71 -13.49
N THR A 32 -4.51 21.41 -13.75
CA THR A 32 -4.06 20.08 -14.18
C THR A 32 -3.07 19.53 -13.15
N ILE A 33 -3.28 18.29 -12.75
CA ILE A 33 -2.34 17.55 -11.88
C ILE A 33 -1.75 16.38 -12.67
N THR A 34 -0.51 16.03 -12.34
CA THR A 34 0.20 14.89 -12.90
C THR A 34 0.22 13.74 -11.90
N PHE A 35 -0.30 12.58 -12.31
CA PHE A 35 -0.27 11.36 -11.55
C PHE A 35 0.75 10.40 -12.14
N LEU A 36 1.77 10.06 -11.37
CA LEU A 36 2.84 9.13 -11.76
C LEU A 36 2.57 7.75 -11.16
N MET A 37 2.50 6.72 -11.99
CA MET A 37 2.18 5.36 -11.56
C MET A 37 2.86 4.30 -12.42
N SER A 38 3.03 3.09 -11.87
CA SER A 38 3.37 1.91 -12.66
C SER A 38 2.17 1.40 -13.46
N GLU A 39 2.43 0.67 -14.55
CA GLU A 39 1.39 -0.11 -15.24
C GLU A 39 0.99 -1.29 -14.35
N HIS A 40 -0.06 -1.09 -13.58
CA HIS A 40 -0.58 -2.01 -12.58
C HIS A 40 -2.10 -2.18 -12.76
N PRO A 41 -2.70 -3.32 -12.41
CA PRO A 41 -4.16 -3.52 -12.50
C PRO A 41 -4.99 -2.42 -11.81
N VAL A 42 -4.51 -1.90 -10.67
CA VAL A 42 -5.14 -0.78 -9.95
C VAL A 42 -5.25 0.46 -10.83
N LEU A 43 -4.27 0.75 -11.69
CA LEU A 43 -4.33 1.90 -12.60
C LEU A 43 -5.51 1.82 -13.55
N LYS A 44 -5.90 0.62 -13.98
CA LYS A 44 -7.11 0.44 -14.80
C LYS A 44 -8.37 0.85 -14.03
N GLY A 45 -8.47 0.50 -12.77
CA GLY A 45 -9.55 0.94 -11.88
C GLY A 45 -9.57 2.46 -11.72
N ILE A 46 -8.42 3.07 -11.42
CA ILE A 46 -8.29 4.52 -11.29
C ILE A 46 -8.71 5.22 -12.59
N ARG A 47 -8.20 4.79 -13.75
CA ARG A 47 -8.58 5.37 -15.06
C ARG A 47 -10.08 5.30 -15.33
N SER A 48 -10.79 4.32 -14.80
CA SER A 48 -12.25 4.20 -15.02
C SER A 48 -13.06 5.25 -14.26
N VAL A 49 -12.54 5.81 -13.17
CA VAL A 49 -13.21 6.82 -12.34
C VAL A 49 -12.69 8.25 -12.58
N LEU A 50 -11.58 8.42 -13.29
CA LEU A 50 -11.03 9.75 -13.60
C LEU A 50 -12.02 10.68 -14.33
N PRO A 51 -12.84 10.23 -15.30
CA PRO A 51 -13.82 11.10 -15.95
C PRO A 51 -14.83 11.71 -14.97
N ASP A 52 -15.24 10.96 -13.96
CA ASP A 52 -16.15 11.45 -12.92
C ASP A 52 -15.46 12.48 -12.03
N PHE A 53 -14.24 12.19 -11.58
CA PHE A 53 -13.42 13.13 -10.84
C PHE A 53 -13.20 14.45 -11.60
N GLU A 54 -12.81 14.38 -12.87
CA GLU A 54 -12.59 15.56 -13.71
C GLU A 54 -13.88 16.38 -13.94
N ARG A 55 -15.02 15.71 -14.10
CA ARG A 55 -16.34 16.36 -14.21
C ARG A 55 -16.70 17.08 -12.92
N ASP A 56 -16.54 16.42 -11.81
CA ASP A 56 -17.03 16.91 -10.51
C ASP A 56 -16.12 18.00 -9.94
N THR A 57 -14.81 17.91 -10.13
CA THR A 57 -13.84 18.88 -9.63
C THR A 57 -13.45 19.96 -10.65
N GLY A 58 -13.53 19.66 -11.94
CA GLY A 58 -12.97 20.49 -13.01
C GLY A 58 -11.45 20.44 -13.10
N ILE A 59 -10.80 19.58 -12.31
CA ILE A 59 -9.35 19.35 -12.36
C ILE A 59 -9.06 18.31 -13.45
N LYS A 60 -8.04 18.55 -14.27
CA LYS A 60 -7.54 17.56 -15.24
C LYS A 60 -6.44 16.70 -14.65
N VAL A 61 -6.46 15.40 -14.96
CA VAL A 61 -5.47 14.46 -14.49
C VAL A 61 -4.63 13.90 -15.64
N LYS A 62 -3.35 14.26 -15.66
CA LYS A 62 -2.39 13.70 -16.61
C LYS A 62 -1.72 12.47 -15.99
N VAL A 63 -2.12 11.30 -16.44
CA VAL A 63 -1.52 10.03 -15.98
C VAL A 63 -0.24 9.74 -16.76
N ASN A 64 0.88 9.66 -16.06
CA ASN A 64 2.16 9.17 -16.57
C ASN A 64 2.37 7.75 -16.02
N ALA A 65 2.20 6.75 -16.88
CA ALA A 65 2.38 5.34 -16.51
C ALA A 65 3.64 4.77 -17.15
N MET A 66 4.32 3.89 -16.41
CA MET A 66 5.56 3.23 -16.84
C MET A 66 5.51 1.75 -16.49
N ALA A 67 6.31 0.93 -17.16
CA ALA A 67 6.55 -0.43 -16.71
C ALA A 67 7.08 -0.43 -15.28
N GLU A 68 6.72 -1.44 -14.49
CA GLU A 68 6.95 -1.47 -13.05
C GLU A 68 8.42 -1.30 -12.68
N ASP A 69 9.31 -2.04 -13.33
CA ASP A 69 10.76 -1.96 -13.13
C ASP A 69 11.35 -0.57 -13.45
N VAL A 70 10.80 0.10 -14.46
CA VAL A 70 11.19 1.47 -14.82
C VAL A 70 10.61 2.50 -13.86
N TYR A 71 9.42 2.21 -13.31
CA TYR A 71 8.71 3.12 -12.42
C TYR A 71 9.50 3.40 -11.15
N PHE A 72 9.95 2.36 -10.45
CA PHE A 72 10.66 2.52 -9.17
C PHE A 72 11.91 3.37 -9.31
N ASP A 73 12.75 3.08 -10.31
CA ASP A 73 13.98 3.85 -10.56
C ASP A 73 13.69 5.32 -10.90
N LYS A 74 12.72 5.57 -11.77
CA LYS A 74 12.40 6.93 -12.22
C LYS A 74 11.65 7.75 -11.18
N MET A 75 10.78 7.12 -10.40
CA MET A 75 10.06 7.79 -9.33
C MET A 75 11.02 8.35 -8.30
N GLU A 76 11.97 7.56 -7.82
CA GLU A 76 12.95 8.01 -6.84
C GLU A 76 13.76 9.21 -7.34
N VAL A 77 14.26 9.15 -8.58
CA VAL A 77 14.97 10.26 -9.22
C VAL A 77 14.07 11.50 -9.37
N ALA A 78 12.81 11.29 -9.76
CA ALA A 78 11.86 12.38 -9.96
C ALA A 78 11.57 13.13 -8.65
N LEU A 79 11.28 12.39 -7.58
CA LEU A 79 11.03 12.96 -6.26
C LEU A 79 12.24 13.75 -5.73
N ARG A 80 13.43 13.15 -5.81
CA ARG A 80 14.68 13.82 -5.36
C ARG A 80 15.07 15.04 -6.19
N SER A 81 14.63 15.11 -7.45
CA SER A 81 14.93 16.26 -8.30
C SER A 81 14.25 17.56 -7.86
N GLY A 82 13.20 17.50 -7.07
CA GLY A 82 12.38 18.63 -6.64
C GLY A 82 11.70 19.41 -7.79
N LYS A 83 11.66 18.86 -9.01
CA LYS A 83 11.18 19.57 -10.20
C LYS A 83 9.66 19.45 -10.44
N GLY A 84 8.89 18.99 -9.46
CA GLY A 84 7.44 18.84 -9.61
C GLY A 84 7.05 17.91 -10.77
N VAL A 85 7.74 16.78 -10.91
CA VAL A 85 7.52 15.82 -11.99
C VAL A 85 6.18 15.09 -11.82
N ALA A 86 5.70 15.02 -10.58
CA ALA A 86 4.40 14.49 -10.24
C ALA A 86 3.81 15.27 -9.06
N ASP A 87 2.52 15.53 -9.12
CA ASP A 87 1.73 16.08 -8.00
C ASP A 87 1.25 14.95 -7.08
N VAL A 88 0.97 13.79 -7.67
CA VAL A 88 0.57 12.56 -6.98
C VAL A 88 1.35 11.39 -7.58
N HIS A 89 1.77 10.47 -6.76
CA HIS A 89 2.44 9.26 -7.22
C HIS A 89 1.95 8.02 -6.45
N PHE A 90 2.09 6.86 -7.07
CA PHE A 90 1.85 5.59 -6.42
C PHE A 90 2.97 5.30 -5.41
N CYS A 91 2.59 5.01 -4.17
CA CYS A 91 3.50 4.90 -3.04
C CYS A 91 3.49 3.45 -2.50
N PRO A 92 4.47 2.62 -2.88
CA PRO A 92 4.58 1.25 -2.35
C PRO A 92 5.01 1.27 -0.89
N MET A 93 4.08 0.88 0.01
CA MET A 93 4.29 0.94 1.45
C MET A 93 5.26 -0.12 1.98
N ASP A 94 5.39 -1.23 1.27
CA ASP A 94 6.22 -2.39 1.62
C ASP A 94 7.70 -2.24 1.27
N SER A 95 8.05 -1.30 0.39
CA SER A 95 9.40 -1.18 -0.17
C SER A 95 9.99 0.23 -0.06
N THR A 96 9.49 1.19 -0.82
CA THR A 96 10.15 2.50 -1.00
C THR A 96 9.61 3.61 -0.11
N ALA A 97 8.37 3.51 0.36
CA ALA A 97 7.69 4.59 1.07
C ALA A 97 8.42 5.07 2.32
N PHE A 98 9.00 4.16 3.09
CA PHE A 98 9.74 4.54 4.29
C PHE A 98 11.00 5.36 3.98
N ASN A 99 11.75 4.99 2.94
CA ASN A 99 12.91 5.74 2.49
C ASN A 99 12.54 7.13 1.98
N GLN A 100 11.39 7.24 1.29
CA GLN A 100 10.86 8.53 0.83
C GLN A 100 10.45 9.41 2.01
N TYR A 101 9.81 8.83 3.03
CA TYR A 101 9.50 9.52 4.28
C TYR A 101 10.77 10.04 4.96
N LEU A 102 11.78 9.20 5.17
CA LEU A 102 13.04 9.60 5.80
C LEU A 102 13.78 10.69 5.01
N ALA A 103 13.64 10.69 3.70
CA ALA A 103 14.22 11.70 2.82
C ALA A 103 13.37 13.00 2.74
N GLY A 104 12.23 13.07 3.43
CA GLY A 104 11.33 14.23 3.40
C GLY A 104 10.66 14.47 2.06
N LEU A 105 10.42 13.40 1.29
CA LEU A 105 9.84 13.44 -0.06
C LEU A 105 8.33 13.21 -0.07
N LEU A 106 7.72 12.91 1.09
CA LEU A 106 6.29 12.71 1.25
C LEU A 106 5.69 13.83 2.09
N GLU A 107 4.51 14.29 1.71
CA GLU A 107 3.75 15.29 2.46
C GLU A 107 2.89 14.61 3.54
N PRO A 108 2.86 15.11 4.80
CA PRO A 108 1.94 14.63 5.82
C PRO A 108 0.50 15.03 5.45
N LEU A 109 -0.39 14.05 5.39
CA LEU A 109 -1.73 14.22 4.83
C LEU A 109 -2.80 14.57 5.87
N ASP A 110 -2.55 14.35 7.15
CA ASP A 110 -3.55 14.55 8.22
C ASP A 110 -4.09 15.98 8.25
N GLN A 111 -3.25 16.97 7.99
CA GLN A 111 -3.65 18.37 7.91
C GLN A 111 -4.68 18.66 6.80
N PHE A 112 -4.74 17.82 5.77
CA PHE A 112 -5.71 17.93 4.68
C PHE A 112 -6.91 17.02 4.94
N ILE A 113 -6.68 15.78 5.36
CA ILE A 113 -7.73 14.77 5.57
C ILE A 113 -8.76 15.23 6.61
N PHE A 114 -8.27 15.85 7.70
CA PHE A 114 -9.12 16.25 8.84
C PHE A 114 -9.54 17.72 8.83
N ASP A 115 -9.19 18.48 7.80
CA ASP A 115 -9.68 19.85 7.60
C ASP A 115 -10.94 19.83 6.73
N SER A 116 -12.09 20.16 7.34
CA SER A 116 -13.39 20.21 6.66
C SER A 116 -13.48 21.24 5.52
N ASN A 117 -12.53 22.19 5.44
CA ASN A 117 -12.45 23.14 4.32
C ASN A 117 -11.72 22.53 3.12
N GLN A 118 -10.91 21.51 3.31
CA GLN A 118 -10.07 20.89 2.29
C GLN A 118 -10.53 19.49 1.90
N THR A 119 -11.27 18.83 2.79
CA THR A 119 -11.80 17.49 2.53
C THR A 119 -13.30 17.45 2.79
N SER A 120 -14.04 16.90 1.84
CA SER A 120 -15.49 16.74 1.94
C SER A 120 -15.87 15.88 3.14
N SER A 121 -16.95 16.24 3.83
CA SER A 121 -17.52 15.40 4.90
C SER A 121 -18.01 14.02 4.42
N SER A 122 -18.16 13.84 3.10
CA SER A 122 -18.48 12.56 2.48
C SER A 122 -17.25 11.67 2.25
N TYR A 123 -16.03 12.20 2.48
CA TYR A 123 -14.82 11.39 2.47
C TYR A 123 -14.70 10.66 3.79
N ASP A 124 -15.06 9.41 3.77
CA ASP A 124 -15.05 8.56 4.97
C ASP A 124 -13.73 7.80 5.06
N ILE A 125 -12.72 8.42 5.68
CA ILE A 125 -11.42 7.77 5.91
C ILE A 125 -11.58 6.51 6.78
N ALA A 126 -12.60 6.45 7.64
CA ALA A 126 -12.84 5.32 8.51
C ALA A 126 -13.42 4.09 7.79
N ASP A 127 -13.84 4.23 6.54
CA ASP A 127 -14.23 3.08 5.67
C ASP A 127 -13.03 2.18 5.31
N PHE A 128 -11.81 2.71 5.39
CA PHE A 128 -10.62 1.88 5.21
C PHE A 128 -10.37 1.01 6.46
N PRO A 129 -10.05 -0.29 6.31
CA PRO A 129 -9.67 -1.12 7.43
C PRO A 129 -8.49 -0.54 8.21
N ASP A 130 -8.56 -0.60 9.55
CA ASP A 130 -7.56 -0.03 10.45
C ASP A 130 -6.12 -0.45 10.11
N GLY A 131 -5.91 -1.71 9.74
CA GLY A 131 -4.59 -2.22 9.37
C GLY A 131 -4.01 -1.52 8.14
N PHE A 132 -4.85 -1.13 7.18
CA PHE A 132 -4.41 -0.39 5.99
C PHE A 132 -4.07 1.05 6.34
N LEU A 133 -4.88 1.70 7.16
CA LEU A 133 -4.59 3.06 7.64
C LEU A 133 -3.31 3.10 8.49
N GLN A 134 -3.10 2.11 9.34
CA GLN A 134 -1.87 2.02 10.12
C GLN A 134 -0.64 1.85 9.23
N SER A 135 -0.73 1.09 8.14
CA SER A 135 0.39 0.88 7.22
C SER A 135 0.83 2.16 6.48
N THR A 136 -0.03 3.17 6.38
CA THR A 136 0.29 4.46 5.71
C THR A 136 0.90 5.51 6.63
N ARG A 137 1.11 5.19 7.91
CA ARG A 137 1.62 6.12 8.92
C ARG A 137 3.11 5.95 9.17
N PHE A 138 3.82 7.07 9.23
CA PHE A 138 5.24 7.08 9.59
C PHE A 138 5.52 8.04 10.77
N PRO A 139 6.49 7.69 11.62
CA PRO A 139 7.28 6.46 11.68
C PRO A 139 6.51 5.24 12.18
N GLY A 140 5.24 5.35 12.45
CA GLY A 140 4.37 4.34 13.01
C GLY A 140 4.08 4.56 14.50
N GLY A 141 2.97 3.99 14.96
CA GLY A 141 2.49 4.17 16.33
C GLY A 141 1.68 5.44 16.58
N PRO A 142 1.30 5.69 17.84
CA PRO A 142 0.44 6.82 18.21
C PRO A 142 1.04 8.18 17.83
N GLY A 143 0.22 9.04 17.24
CA GLY A 143 0.64 10.39 16.85
C GLY A 143 1.38 10.50 15.50
N SER A 144 1.57 9.39 14.79
CA SER A 144 2.13 9.41 13.43
C SER A 144 1.10 9.88 12.41
N ASN A 145 1.55 10.67 11.43
CA ASN A 145 0.71 11.14 10.33
C ASN A 145 0.59 10.09 9.22
N HIS A 146 -0.50 10.16 8.47
CA HIS A 146 -0.62 9.48 7.18
C HIS A 146 0.23 10.19 6.13
N TYR A 147 0.95 9.42 5.32
CA TYR A 147 1.74 9.92 4.20
C TYR A 147 1.26 9.38 2.85
N CYS A 148 0.41 8.38 2.87
CA CYS A 148 -0.26 7.82 1.70
C CYS A 148 -1.73 7.53 2.03
N ILE A 149 -2.55 7.38 0.99
CA ILE A 149 -3.93 6.89 1.09
C ILE A 149 -3.95 5.47 0.53
N PRO A 150 -4.53 4.48 1.22
CA PRO A 150 -4.64 3.13 0.70
C PRO A 150 -5.42 3.11 -0.61
N ALA A 151 -4.82 2.55 -1.67
CA ALA A 151 -5.46 2.43 -2.98
C ALA A 151 -5.72 0.97 -3.34
N SER A 152 -4.92 0.06 -2.81
CA SER A 152 -5.02 -1.38 -3.04
C SER A 152 -4.23 -2.14 -1.99
N PHE A 153 -4.46 -3.44 -1.93
CA PHE A 153 -3.63 -4.37 -1.19
C PHE A 153 -3.38 -5.61 -2.03
N GLU A 154 -2.31 -6.31 -1.72
CA GLU A 154 -1.98 -7.59 -2.32
C GLU A 154 -1.96 -8.69 -1.26
N SER A 155 -2.21 -9.91 -1.68
CA SER A 155 -2.14 -11.09 -0.83
C SER A 155 -1.49 -12.24 -1.58
N TYR A 156 -0.94 -13.18 -0.82
CA TYR A 156 -0.28 -14.34 -1.38
C TYR A 156 -1.21 -15.53 -1.32
N ILE A 157 -1.45 -16.14 -2.48
CA ILE A 157 -2.23 -17.36 -2.61
C ILE A 157 -1.47 -18.37 -3.44
N LEU A 158 -1.66 -19.64 -3.14
CA LEU A 158 -1.10 -20.74 -3.91
C LEU A 158 -2.00 -21.08 -5.08
N PHE A 159 -1.54 -20.75 -6.29
CA PHE A 159 -2.13 -21.28 -7.52
C PHE A 159 -1.49 -22.61 -7.85
N TYR A 160 -2.29 -23.60 -8.22
CA TYR A 160 -1.78 -24.90 -8.63
C TYR A 160 -2.48 -25.47 -9.85
N ASN A 161 -1.73 -26.23 -10.63
CA ASN A 161 -2.28 -26.96 -11.78
C ASN A 161 -2.92 -28.27 -11.29
N LYS A 162 -4.25 -28.39 -11.37
CA LYS A 162 -4.99 -29.56 -10.93
C LYS A 162 -4.53 -30.85 -11.60
N ASN A 163 -4.18 -30.80 -12.90
CA ASN A 163 -3.74 -31.99 -13.62
C ASN A 163 -2.38 -32.49 -13.10
N HIS A 164 -1.46 -31.58 -12.80
CA HIS A 164 -0.16 -31.94 -12.21
C HIS A 164 -0.32 -32.46 -10.78
N VAL A 165 -1.16 -31.82 -9.96
CA VAL A 165 -1.46 -32.30 -8.60
C VAL A 165 -2.07 -33.69 -8.65
N ASN A 166 -3.04 -33.95 -9.52
CA ASN A 166 -3.62 -35.29 -9.67
C ASN A 166 -2.59 -36.32 -10.14
N LYS A 167 -1.80 -35.98 -11.17
CA LYS A 167 -0.86 -36.89 -11.79
C LYS A 167 0.31 -37.26 -10.87
N TYR A 168 0.91 -36.29 -10.20
CA TYR A 168 2.16 -36.48 -9.47
C TYR A 168 1.99 -36.56 -7.95
N LEU A 169 0.91 -35.98 -7.41
CA LEU A 169 0.65 -35.91 -5.96
C LEU A 169 -0.57 -36.71 -5.51
N GLY A 170 -1.23 -37.43 -6.43
CA GLY A 170 -2.44 -38.21 -6.12
C GLY A 170 -3.62 -37.35 -5.66
N GLY A 171 -3.71 -36.10 -6.15
CA GLY A 171 -4.78 -35.15 -5.80
C GLY A 171 -4.56 -34.39 -4.49
N LYS A 172 -3.48 -34.64 -3.75
CA LYS A 172 -3.21 -33.98 -2.48
C LYS A 172 -2.54 -32.62 -2.73
N VAL A 173 -3.22 -31.53 -2.33
CA VAL A 173 -2.70 -30.18 -2.37
C VAL A 173 -1.82 -29.94 -1.12
N PRO A 174 -0.63 -29.30 -1.24
CA PRO A 174 0.18 -28.92 -0.09
C PRO A 174 -0.58 -28.01 0.89
N GLU A 175 -0.46 -28.27 2.17
CA GLU A 175 -1.09 -27.49 3.25
C GLU A 175 -0.07 -26.68 4.07
N THR A 176 1.19 -27.09 4.04
CA THR A 176 2.29 -26.43 4.71
C THR A 176 3.41 -26.09 3.74
N PHE A 177 4.35 -25.25 4.16
CA PHE A 177 5.54 -24.95 3.34
C PHE A 177 6.42 -26.18 3.13
N ASP A 178 6.56 -27.05 4.12
CA ASP A 178 7.31 -28.27 3.99
C ASP A 178 6.63 -29.22 2.98
N ASP A 179 5.31 -29.32 3.00
CA ASP A 179 4.55 -30.05 1.99
C ASP A 179 4.75 -29.46 0.60
N LEU A 180 4.79 -28.12 0.49
CA LEU A 180 4.98 -27.44 -0.79
C LEU A 180 6.36 -27.74 -1.37
N ILE A 181 7.42 -27.66 -0.55
CA ILE A 181 8.78 -28.00 -0.94
C ILE A 181 8.88 -29.47 -1.36
N PHE A 182 8.31 -30.36 -0.55
CA PHE A 182 8.27 -31.79 -0.87
C PHE A 182 7.53 -32.05 -2.18
N ALA A 183 6.35 -31.44 -2.38
CA ALA A 183 5.55 -31.57 -3.59
C ALA A 183 6.29 -31.05 -4.81
N ALA A 184 6.95 -29.90 -4.71
CA ALA A 184 7.73 -29.32 -5.79
C ALA A 184 8.86 -30.24 -6.25
N ASN A 185 9.65 -30.79 -5.31
CA ASN A 185 10.71 -31.73 -5.59
C ASN A 185 10.16 -33.03 -6.20
N LYS A 186 9.06 -33.55 -5.67
CA LYS A 186 8.41 -34.77 -6.19
C LYS A 186 7.93 -34.60 -7.63
N VAL A 187 7.28 -33.48 -7.94
CA VAL A 187 6.81 -33.17 -9.32
C VAL A 187 8.00 -33.12 -10.28
N LYS A 188 9.06 -32.38 -9.92
CA LYS A 188 10.28 -32.26 -10.72
C LYS A 188 10.93 -33.61 -10.99
N ASN A 189 11.10 -34.44 -9.95
CA ASN A 189 11.74 -35.75 -10.06
C ASN A 189 10.89 -36.74 -10.89
N MET A 190 9.56 -36.81 -10.63
CA MET A 190 8.68 -37.72 -11.36
C MET A 190 8.45 -37.32 -12.82
N SER A 191 8.68 -36.07 -13.16
CA SER A 191 8.64 -35.57 -14.54
C SER A 191 9.99 -35.60 -15.25
N ASN A 192 11.05 -36.10 -14.62
CA ASN A 192 12.44 -36.00 -15.10
C ASN A 192 12.88 -34.57 -15.44
N GLY A 193 12.32 -33.58 -14.76
CA GLY A 193 12.61 -32.17 -14.98
C GLY A 193 11.73 -31.47 -16.03
N ASP A 194 10.85 -32.20 -16.72
CA ASP A 194 9.96 -31.61 -17.76
C ASP A 194 8.94 -30.62 -17.16
N VAL A 195 8.61 -30.79 -15.86
CA VAL A 195 7.68 -29.91 -15.15
C VAL A 195 8.40 -29.27 -13.98
N MET A 196 8.41 -27.96 -13.96
CA MET A 196 8.88 -27.20 -12.80
C MET A 196 7.89 -27.40 -11.64
N GLY A 197 8.43 -27.84 -10.49
CA GLY A 197 7.58 -28.17 -9.35
C GLY A 197 6.98 -26.95 -8.66
N MET A 198 7.69 -25.81 -8.72
CA MET A 198 7.24 -24.54 -8.15
C MET A 198 7.85 -23.37 -8.92
N VAL A 199 7.08 -22.30 -9.04
CA VAL A 199 7.55 -21.00 -9.57
C VAL A 199 7.22 -19.94 -8.55
N VAL A 200 8.18 -19.14 -8.17
CA VAL A 200 8.04 -18.01 -7.25
C VAL A 200 8.75 -16.79 -7.80
N ARG A 201 8.37 -15.61 -7.34
CA ARG A 201 9.08 -14.37 -7.63
C ARG A 201 10.44 -14.39 -6.93
N GLY A 202 11.52 -14.22 -7.65
CA GLY A 202 12.88 -14.32 -7.09
C GLY A 202 13.95 -13.66 -7.98
N LYS A 203 13.54 -12.97 -9.06
CA LYS A 203 14.45 -12.09 -9.80
C LYS A 203 14.93 -11.00 -8.84
N ARG A 204 16.22 -10.64 -8.91
CA ARG A 204 16.79 -9.53 -8.14
C ARG A 204 16.20 -8.19 -8.64
N THR A 205 15.07 -7.83 -8.07
CA THR A 205 14.33 -6.58 -8.32
C THR A 205 13.68 -6.18 -7.00
N ASP A 206 13.16 -4.96 -6.90
CA ASP A 206 12.46 -4.47 -5.71
C ASP A 206 11.28 -5.38 -5.33
N THR A 207 10.61 -5.95 -6.32
CA THR A 207 9.49 -6.88 -6.11
C THR A 207 9.88 -8.24 -5.52
N ALA A 208 11.16 -8.57 -5.36
CA ALA A 208 11.58 -9.76 -4.62
C ALA A 208 11.22 -9.69 -3.14
N ILE A 209 11.08 -8.48 -2.61
CA ILE A 209 10.66 -8.21 -1.23
C ILE A 209 9.29 -8.82 -0.93
N ASP A 210 8.38 -8.82 -1.91
CA ASP A 210 7.04 -9.38 -1.74
C ASP A 210 7.08 -10.85 -1.35
N THR A 211 7.94 -11.65 -2.00
CA THR A 211 8.11 -13.07 -1.67
C THR A 211 8.64 -13.24 -0.24
N ILE A 212 9.60 -12.41 0.15
CA ILE A 212 10.17 -12.47 1.50
C ILE A 212 9.12 -12.07 2.54
N THR A 213 8.44 -10.95 2.30
CA THR A 213 7.44 -10.44 3.24
C THR A 213 6.20 -11.33 3.33
N GLY A 214 5.58 -11.62 2.19
CA GLY A 214 4.29 -12.27 2.14
C GLY A 214 4.37 -13.77 2.44
N VAL A 215 5.40 -14.42 1.92
CA VAL A 215 5.51 -15.89 2.01
C VAL A 215 6.41 -16.32 3.15
N VAL A 216 7.64 -15.79 3.17
CA VAL A 216 8.66 -16.27 4.10
C VAL A 216 8.43 -15.75 5.51
N TYR A 217 8.42 -14.44 5.68
CA TYR A 217 8.36 -13.82 6.99
C TYR A 217 7.07 -14.15 7.73
N ASN A 218 5.92 -13.99 7.06
CA ASN A 218 4.63 -14.27 7.69
C ASN A 218 4.38 -15.76 7.98
N SER A 219 5.05 -16.66 7.29
CA SER A 219 4.86 -18.11 7.46
C SER A 219 5.67 -18.70 8.58
N TRP A 220 6.89 -18.20 8.81
CA TRP A 220 7.75 -18.65 9.92
C TRP A 220 7.89 -17.61 11.04
N GLY A 221 7.23 -16.50 10.88
CA GLY A 221 7.47 -15.24 11.41
C GLY A 221 7.60 -15.00 12.88
N SER A 222 8.57 -14.20 13.17
CA SER A 222 8.53 -13.20 14.21
C SER A 222 7.60 -12.07 13.72
N ARG A 223 6.74 -11.59 14.60
CA ARG A 223 5.89 -10.44 14.30
C ARG A 223 6.20 -9.36 15.31
N SER A 224 6.52 -8.19 14.85
CA SER A 224 6.42 -7.03 15.70
C SER A 224 4.95 -6.79 15.99
N VAL A 225 4.51 -7.15 17.18
CA VAL A 225 3.12 -6.96 17.62
C VAL A 225 2.79 -5.48 17.86
N ASN A 226 3.80 -4.66 18.04
CA ASN A 226 3.62 -3.24 18.38
C ASN A 226 3.46 -2.34 17.15
N TYR A 227 3.99 -2.77 16.00
CA TYR A 227 3.95 -2.00 14.75
C TYR A 227 3.71 -2.94 13.58
N PRO A 228 2.45 -3.29 13.25
CA PRO A 228 2.12 -4.23 12.17
C PRO A 228 2.70 -3.87 10.82
N GLN A 229 2.85 -2.58 10.53
CA GLN A 229 3.44 -2.08 9.28
C GLN A 229 4.97 -2.24 9.24
N ASN A 230 5.59 -2.61 10.35
CA ASN A 230 7.04 -2.67 10.49
C ASN A 230 7.51 -4.11 10.66
N ILE A 231 7.29 -4.92 9.63
CA ILE A 231 7.69 -6.35 9.64
C ILE A 231 9.19 -6.57 9.51
N TRP A 232 9.94 -5.54 9.12
CA TRP A 232 11.38 -5.59 8.89
C TRP A 232 12.21 -5.19 10.10
N PHE A 233 11.57 -4.56 11.08
CA PHE A 233 12.22 -4.02 12.25
C PHE A 233 11.40 -4.30 13.51
N GLU A 234 12.05 -4.39 14.64
CA GLU A 234 11.47 -4.27 15.98
C GLU A 234 11.82 -2.92 16.60
N ASP A 235 11.20 -2.64 17.76
CA ASP A 235 11.48 -1.45 18.56
C ASP A 235 11.38 -0.13 17.78
N GLY A 236 10.31 0.03 17.01
CA GLY A 236 10.06 1.30 16.29
C GLY A 236 11.14 1.63 15.26
N TRP A 237 11.49 0.69 14.41
CA TRP A 237 12.48 0.80 13.33
C TRP A 237 13.95 0.77 13.81
N GLN A 238 14.23 0.31 15.01
CA GLN A 238 15.59 0.32 15.55
C GLN A 238 16.34 -1.01 15.34
N SER A 239 15.63 -2.14 15.43
CA SER A 239 16.23 -3.46 15.35
C SER A 239 15.84 -4.18 14.07
N PRO A 240 16.71 -4.26 13.04
CA PRO A 240 16.40 -4.95 11.79
C PRO A 240 16.21 -6.46 12.01
N GLN A 241 15.23 -7.05 11.33
CA GLN A 241 14.86 -8.46 11.44
C GLN A 241 15.35 -9.34 10.28
N MET A 242 16.18 -8.80 9.38
CA MET A 242 16.63 -9.52 8.18
C MET A 242 17.49 -10.77 8.48
N ASP A 243 18.13 -10.82 9.62
CA ASP A 243 18.91 -11.97 10.11
C ASP A 243 18.07 -12.95 10.94
N HIS A 244 16.78 -12.70 11.12
CA HIS A 244 15.89 -13.55 11.89
C HIS A 244 15.88 -14.98 11.33
N PRO A 245 15.98 -16.04 12.18
CA PRO A 245 16.03 -17.43 11.72
C PRO A 245 14.85 -17.86 10.83
N ALA A 246 13.69 -17.24 10.99
CA ALA A 246 12.53 -17.50 10.13
C ALA A 246 12.77 -17.05 8.69
N ILE A 247 13.36 -15.87 8.50
CA ILE A 247 13.70 -15.36 7.16
C ILE A 247 14.76 -16.26 6.51
N GLN A 248 15.79 -16.60 7.24
CA GLN A 248 16.85 -17.48 6.73
C GLN A 248 16.32 -18.86 6.34
N ARG A 249 15.48 -19.48 7.16
CA ARG A 249 14.83 -20.77 6.84
C ARG A 249 13.91 -20.66 5.64
N GLY A 250 13.19 -19.57 5.51
CA GLY A 250 12.27 -19.36 4.40
C GLY A 250 12.96 -19.04 3.09
N LEU A 251 14.12 -18.40 3.11
CA LEU A 251 14.91 -18.11 1.89
C LEU A 251 15.61 -19.36 1.34
N ALA A 252 15.97 -20.33 2.18
CA ALA A 252 16.65 -21.54 1.74
C ALA A 252 15.89 -22.29 0.63
N PRO A 253 14.58 -22.61 0.75
CA PRO A 253 13.83 -23.25 -0.33
C PRO A 253 13.74 -22.42 -1.60
N VAL A 254 13.62 -21.10 -1.48
CA VAL A 254 13.57 -20.19 -2.63
C VAL A 254 14.87 -20.24 -3.42
N SER A 255 16.02 -20.30 -2.75
CA SER A 255 17.32 -20.42 -3.40
C SER A 255 17.45 -21.70 -4.22
N TYR A 256 16.92 -22.83 -3.74
CA TYR A 256 16.95 -24.10 -4.49
C TYR A 256 16.09 -24.09 -5.75
N THR A 257 15.02 -23.32 -5.81
CA THR A 257 14.17 -23.21 -7.01
C THR A 257 14.79 -22.37 -8.09
N HIS A 258 15.68 -21.43 -7.76
CA HIS A 258 16.32 -20.52 -8.71
C HIS A 258 17.69 -20.99 -9.18
N LEU A 259 18.42 -21.77 -8.39
CA LEU A 259 19.76 -22.25 -8.73
C LEU A 259 19.77 -23.39 -9.77
N THR A 260 18.62 -23.87 -10.19
CA THR A 260 18.50 -24.98 -11.16
C THR A 260 18.01 -24.55 -12.54
N LEU A 261 18.00 -23.26 -12.87
CA LEU A 261 17.82 -22.84 -14.26
C LEU A 261 19.10 -23.18 -15.02
N PRO A 262 19.02 -23.89 -16.17
CA PRO A 262 20.18 -24.08 -17.02
C PRO A 262 20.68 -22.70 -17.43
N THR A 263 21.95 -22.45 -17.20
CA THR A 263 22.66 -21.35 -17.84
C THR A 263 22.79 -21.72 -19.31
N SER A 264 21.83 -21.27 -20.12
CA SER A 264 21.97 -21.27 -21.59
C SER A 264 22.44 -19.91 -22.02
#